data_a473109aab8118c5bd1f09074b8f6255
#
_entry.id   a473109aab8118c5bd1f09074b8f6255
#
_cell.length_a   1.000
_cell.length_b   1.000
_cell.length_c   1.000
_cell.angle_alpha   90.00
_cell.angle_beta   90.00
_cell.angle_gamma   90.00
#
_symmetry.space_group_name_H-M   'P 1'
#
loop_
_entity.id
_entity.type
_entity.pdbx_description
1 polymer ?
#
loop_
_entity_poly.entity_id
_entity_poly.type
_entity_poly.pdbx_seq_one_letter_code
_entity_poly.pdbx_strand_id
1 'polypeptide(L)'
;MALTESLHAGEFIVSEANGTRSRETISINPSAGALPAGQVLGKISHAASAASVTASIAGNTMTVTAVGSGSLSVGQTLSGSGVTAGTTITANGTGTGGTGTYTVSASQTVASTTITGAGAVATAYTGNTGDGTMGAITLGAGVKPGAYKLTIVEPGTNVGNFVVEDPDGLFVGQGDVAAAFSAGGLGFTLADGATDFVAGDGFTITVAAGPGSYVAYSDAATNGAEVAAAILYDAVADSAAFQDAVAIVRDAEVDESLLTGLDAAGKADLLKLGVVFR
;
A
#
# COMPACT_ATOMS: atom_id res chain seq x y z
N MET A 1 19.46 -34.27 16.83
CA MET A 1 18.95 -33.09 16.12
C MET A 1 20.07 -32.58 15.24
N ALA A 2 19.84 -32.42 13.93
CA ALA A 2 20.78 -31.68 13.10
C ALA A 2 20.71 -30.21 13.52
N LEU A 3 21.84 -29.62 13.90
CA LEU A 3 21.93 -28.17 14.09
C LEU A 3 21.89 -27.53 12.70
N THR A 4 20.83 -26.81 12.42
CA THR A 4 20.74 -25.97 11.22
C THR A 4 21.29 -24.60 11.59
N GLU A 5 22.40 -24.22 11.00
CA GLU A 5 22.97 -22.90 11.15
C GLU A 5 22.12 -21.92 10.34
N SER A 6 21.90 -20.72 10.90
CA SER A 6 21.19 -19.65 10.19
C SER A 6 22.12 -19.03 9.15
N LEU A 7 21.55 -18.53 8.06
CA LEU A 7 22.29 -17.81 7.03
C LEU A 7 22.99 -16.59 7.63
N HIS A 8 24.28 -16.42 7.32
CA HIS A 8 25.07 -15.28 7.77
C HIS A 8 24.82 -14.04 6.90
N ALA A 9 25.18 -12.88 7.44
CA ALA A 9 25.09 -11.61 6.75
C ALA A 9 25.79 -11.64 5.38
N GLY A 10 25.04 -11.43 4.31
CA GLY A 10 25.56 -11.38 2.94
C GLY A 10 26.01 -12.71 2.34
N GLU A 11 25.79 -13.85 2.98
CA GLU A 11 26.22 -15.17 2.48
C GLU A 11 25.59 -15.52 1.13
N PHE A 12 24.41 -14.98 0.83
CA PHE A 12 23.73 -15.15 -0.45
C PHE A 12 24.35 -14.33 -1.60
N ILE A 13 25.31 -13.43 -1.34
CA ILE A 13 25.90 -12.55 -2.37
C ILE A 13 27.03 -13.29 -3.08
N VAL A 14 26.91 -13.48 -4.38
CA VAL A 14 27.97 -14.00 -5.26
C VAL A 14 28.90 -12.88 -5.69
N SER A 15 28.32 -11.75 -6.12
CA SER A 15 29.05 -10.51 -6.42
C SER A 15 28.15 -9.30 -6.27
N GLU A 16 28.75 -8.13 -6.09
CA GLU A 16 28.03 -6.86 -6.04
C GLU A 16 28.79 -5.75 -6.76
N ALA A 17 28.10 -4.67 -7.12
CA ALA A 17 28.71 -3.53 -7.76
C ALA A 17 29.76 -2.86 -6.85
N ASN A 18 30.79 -2.27 -7.43
CA ASN A 18 31.89 -1.65 -6.70
C ASN A 18 31.43 -0.55 -5.74
N GLY A 19 31.96 -0.55 -4.55
CA GLY A 19 31.63 0.37 -3.46
C GLY A 19 30.29 -0.02 -2.79
N THR A 20 29.52 0.98 -2.40
CA THR A 20 28.22 0.81 -1.72
C THR A 20 27.01 0.91 -2.64
N ARG A 21 27.20 0.81 -3.95
CA ARG A 21 26.15 1.05 -4.95
C ARG A 21 24.99 0.06 -4.84
N SER A 22 25.28 -1.20 -4.53
CA SER A 22 24.24 -2.24 -4.41
C SER A 22 23.51 -2.20 -3.08
N ARG A 23 24.08 -1.58 -2.06
CA ARG A 23 23.55 -1.57 -0.69
C ARG A 23 22.96 -0.23 -0.33
N GLU A 24 21.83 -0.28 0.39
CA GLU A 24 21.24 0.90 1.03
C GLU A 24 20.85 0.57 2.47
N THR A 25 20.85 1.61 3.32
CA THR A 25 20.20 1.52 4.63
C THR A 25 18.72 1.76 4.40
N ILE A 26 17.92 0.80 4.85
CA ILE A 26 16.45 0.80 4.73
C ILE A 26 15.84 0.75 6.12
N SER A 27 14.57 1.15 6.23
CA SER A 27 13.82 1.06 7.48
C SER A 27 12.89 -0.14 7.44
N ILE A 28 13.04 -1.07 8.38
CA ILE A 28 12.14 -2.22 8.55
C ILE A 28 10.92 -1.80 9.35
N ASN A 29 9.74 -2.18 8.88
CA ASN A 29 8.47 -1.86 9.54
C ASN A 29 8.29 -2.72 10.81
N PRO A 30 7.74 -2.16 11.90
CA PRO A 30 7.43 -2.94 13.10
C PRO A 30 6.50 -4.14 12.88
N SER A 31 5.72 -4.14 11.80
CA SER A 31 4.84 -5.27 11.45
C SER A 31 5.56 -6.43 10.74
N ALA A 32 6.84 -6.27 10.43
CA ALA A 32 7.58 -7.27 9.66
C ALA A 32 7.86 -8.56 10.45
N GLY A 33 7.88 -8.48 11.79
CA GLY A 33 8.38 -9.58 12.62
C GLY A 33 9.89 -9.79 12.48
N ALA A 34 10.39 -10.91 12.96
CA ALA A 34 11.79 -11.29 12.76
C ALA A 34 12.02 -11.72 11.30
N LEU A 35 13.06 -11.19 10.66
CA LEU A 35 13.43 -11.46 9.27
C LEU A 35 14.84 -12.09 9.22
N PRO A 36 15.03 -13.22 8.51
CA PRO A 36 16.35 -13.80 8.32
C PRO A 36 17.18 -13.01 7.29
N ALA A 37 18.50 -13.19 7.30
CA ALA A 37 19.35 -12.77 6.19
C ALA A 37 18.88 -13.44 4.89
N GLY A 38 19.01 -12.76 3.74
CA GLY A 38 18.52 -13.27 2.46
C GLY A 38 16.99 -13.19 2.27
N GLN A 39 16.24 -12.60 3.22
CA GLN A 39 14.80 -12.37 3.04
C GLN A 39 14.55 -11.39 1.90
N VAL A 40 13.71 -11.77 0.93
CA VAL A 40 13.19 -10.85 -0.08
C VAL A 40 12.21 -9.90 0.57
N LEU A 41 12.36 -8.62 0.29
CA LEU A 41 11.60 -7.54 0.91
C LEU A 41 10.75 -6.79 -0.12
N GLY A 42 9.52 -6.45 0.28
CA GLY A 42 8.67 -5.49 -0.41
C GLY A 42 8.61 -4.17 0.35
N LYS A 43 8.40 -3.07 -0.38
CA LYS A 43 8.31 -1.73 0.19
C LYS A 43 6.86 -1.29 0.32
N ILE A 44 6.44 -0.91 1.52
CA ILE A 44 5.12 -0.33 1.74
C ILE A 44 5.08 1.09 1.14
N SER A 45 4.65 1.20 -0.11
CA SER A 45 4.64 2.46 -0.88
C SER A 45 3.36 3.26 -0.69
N HIS A 46 2.23 2.61 -0.45
CA HIS A 46 0.93 3.22 -0.23
C HIS A 46 0.17 2.54 0.91
N ALA A 47 -0.89 3.17 1.40
CA ALA A 47 -1.75 2.59 2.42
C ALA A 47 -2.51 1.37 1.87
N ALA A 48 -2.81 0.38 2.72
CA ALA A 48 -3.65 -0.76 2.33
C ALA A 48 -5.03 -0.31 1.87
N SER A 49 -5.66 -1.06 0.94
CA SER A 49 -6.90 -0.66 0.27
C SER A 49 -8.02 -0.32 1.24
N ALA A 50 -8.37 -1.23 2.14
CA ALA A 50 -9.45 -1.00 3.09
C ALA A 50 -9.31 -1.88 4.34
N ALA A 51 -9.90 -1.43 5.43
CA ALA A 51 -10.09 -2.19 6.66
C ALA A 51 -11.45 -1.89 7.28
N SER A 52 -11.99 -2.85 8.03
CA SER A 52 -13.16 -2.65 8.90
C SER A 52 -12.86 -3.25 10.27
N VAL A 53 -12.93 -2.43 11.30
CA VAL A 53 -12.53 -2.79 12.66
C VAL A 53 -13.57 -2.33 13.68
N THR A 54 -13.60 -2.97 14.85
CA THR A 54 -14.29 -2.42 16.04
C THR A 54 -13.24 -1.66 16.85
N ALA A 55 -13.44 -0.36 17.01
CA ALA A 55 -12.48 0.49 17.70
C ALA A 55 -13.15 1.66 18.43
N SER A 56 -12.41 2.25 19.35
CA SER A 56 -12.74 3.52 20.03
C SER A 56 -11.58 4.51 19.84
N ILE A 57 -11.86 5.82 19.96
CA ILE A 57 -10.82 6.84 19.92
C ILE A 57 -10.91 7.70 21.17
N ALA A 58 -9.78 7.93 21.82
CA ALA A 58 -9.63 8.82 22.96
C ALA A 58 -8.41 9.75 22.74
N GLY A 59 -8.68 11.03 22.53
CA GLY A 59 -7.65 11.97 22.09
C GLY A 59 -7.14 11.60 20.69
N ASN A 60 -5.84 11.41 20.54
CA ASN A 60 -5.20 10.96 19.30
C ASN A 60 -4.93 9.43 19.28
N THR A 61 -5.44 8.68 20.26
CA THR A 61 -5.23 7.24 20.33
C THR A 61 -6.49 6.50 19.93
N MET A 62 -6.42 5.74 18.84
CA MET A 62 -7.43 4.75 18.46
C MET A 62 -7.05 3.38 19.05
N THR A 63 -7.98 2.74 19.74
CA THR A 63 -7.82 1.38 20.28
C THR A 63 -8.73 0.42 19.55
N VAL A 64 -8.14 -0.55 18.85
CA VAL A 64 -8.81 -1.59 18.08
C VAL A 64 -8.94 -2.85 18.92
N THR A 65 -10.17 -3.32 19.08
CA THR A 65 -10.50 -4.52 19.88
C THR A 65 -10.83 -5.73 19.01
N ALA A 66 -11.29 -5.53 17.77
CA ALA A 66 -11.56 -6.61 16.83
C ALA A 66 -11.37 -6.14 15.39
N VAL A 67 -10.97 -7.07 14.51
CA VAL A 67 -10.87 -6.87 13.05
C VAL A 67 -12.00 -7.64 12.39
N GLY A 68 -12.83 -6.94 11.62
CA GLY A 68 -13.90 -7.52 10.81
C GLY A 68 -13.37 -7.95 9.43
N SER A 69 -12.57 -7.11 8.80
CA SER A 69 -11.94 -7.40 7.49
C SER A 69 -10.76 -6.47 7.22
N GLY A 70 -9.89 -6.88 6.31
CA GLY A 70 -8.75 -6.10 5.83
C GLY A 70 -7.69 -5.85 6.90
N SER A 71 -6.83 -4.88 6.66
CA SER A 71 -5.72 -4.50 7.55
C SER A 71 -5.62 -2.99 7.66
N LEU A 72 -5.39 -2.51 8.87
CA LEU A 72 -5.10 -1.10 9.12
C LEU A 72 -3.67 -0.77 8.73
N SER A 73 -3.47 0.41 8.14
CA SER A 73 -2.13 0.92 7.81
C SER A 73 -2.05 2.43 7.99
N VAL A 74 -0.83 2.90 8.24
CA VAL A 74 -0.55 4.34 8.24
C VAL A 74 -0.96 4.94 6.89
N GLY A 75 -1.57 6.11 6.93
CA GLY A 75 -2.09 6.83 5.77
C GLY A 75 -3.58 6.60 5.50
N GLN A 76 -4.19 5.49 5.94
CA GLN A 76 -5.62 5.27 5.73
C GLN A 76 -6.46 6.40 6.34
N THR A 77 -7.47 6.83 5.56
CA THR A 77 -8.52 7.74 6.03
C THR A 77 -9.59 6.95 6.76
N LEU A 78 -9.93 7.39 7.96
CA LEU A 78 -10.90 6.74 8.83
C LEU A 78 -12.29 7.33 8.65
N SER A 79 -13.30 6.46 8.67
CA SER A 79 -14.71 6.84 8.75
C SER A 79 -15.49 5.91 9.67
N GLY A 80 -16.54 6.44 10.29
CA GLY A 80 -17.36 5.72 11.25
C GLY A 80 -18.26 6.67 12.04
N SER A 81 -19.20 6.12 12.82
CA SER A 81 -20.07 6.96 13.64
C SER A 81 -19.26 7.76 14.67
N GLY A 82 -19.36 9.08 14.63
CA GLY A 82 -18.62 10.00 15.51
C GLY A 82 -17.16 10.27 15.11
N VAL A 83 -16.65 9.64 14.08
CA VAL A 83 -15.30 9.94 13.57
C VAL A 83 -15.31 11.23 12.76
N THR A 84 -14.44 12.16 13.09
CA THR A 84 -14.26 13.43 12.36
C THR A 84 -13.80 13.14 10.94
N ALA A 85 -14.46 13.73 9.95
CA ALA A 85 -14.10 13.58 8.54
C ALA A 85 -12.65 14.01 8.28
N GLY A 86 -11.92 13.24 7.46
CA GLY A 86 -10.52 13.49 7.14
C GLY A 86 -9.53 13.01 8.23
N THR A 87 -10.00 12.33 9.27
CA THR A 87 -9.10 11.67 10.24
C THR A 87 -8.30 10.57 9.55
N THR A 88 -6.98 10.55 9.71
CA THR A 88 -6.09 9.53 9.16
C THR A 88 -5.29 8.83 10.26
N ILE A 89 -4.82 7.62 9.99
CA ILE A 89 -3.84 6.94 10.83
C ILE A 89 -2.46 7.55 10.53
N THR A 90 -1.79 8.07 11.56
CA THR A 90 -0.47 8.73 11.42
C THR A 90 0.68 7.84 11.89
N ALA A 91 0.43 6.92 12.83
CA ALA A 91 1.44 5.98 13.30
C ALA A 91 0.80 4.70 13.87
N ASN A 92 1.55 3.62 13.83
CA ASN A 92 1.26 2.42 14.62
C ASN A 92 1.62 2.66 16.09
N GLY A 93 0.82 2.10 17.00
CA GLY A 93 1.15 1.97 18.41
C GLY A 93 1.53 0.51 18.72
N THR A 94 0.69 -0.17 19.48
CA THR A 94 0.84 -1.63 19.70
C THR A 94 0.23 -2.48 18.58
N GLY A 95 -0.62 -1.88 17.73
CA GLY A 95 -1.23 -2.55 16.59
C GLY A 95 -0.33 -2.49 15.36
N THR A 96 -0.25 -3.60 14.62
CA THR A 96 0.56 -3.77 13.41
C THR A 96 -0.32 -4.18 12.20
N GLY A 97 -1.51 -3.55 12.10
CA GLY A 97 -2.51 -3.84 11.06
C GLY A 97 -3.78 -4.49 11.60
N GLY A 98 -3.75 -5.02 12.82
CA GLY A 98 -4.87 -5.70 13.48
C GLY A 98 -5.30 -5.01 14.77
N THR A 99 -5.60 -5.80 15.82
CA THR A 99 -5.91 -5.30 17.17
C THR A 99 -4.71 -4.58 17.79
N GLY A 100 -4.96 -3.60 18.62
CA GLY A 100 -3.94 -2.79 19.28
C GLY A 100 -4.24 -1.30 19.18
N THR A 101 -3.25 -0.46 19.43
CA THR A 101 -3.39 1.00 19.40
C THR A 101 -2.77 1.58 18.15
N TYR A 102 -3.33 2.72 17.70
CA TYR A 102 -2.88 3.51 16.57
C TYR A 102 -2.98 4.99 16.91
N THR A 103 -2.08 5.81 16.38
CA THR A 103 -2.18 7.27 16.48
C THR A 103 -2.98 7.79 15.30
N VAL A 104 -3.91 8.72 15.57
CA VAL A 104 -4.74 9.36 14.55
C VAL A 104 -4.49 10.87 14.50
N SER A 105 -4.73 11.48 13.33
CA SER A 105 -4.42 12.89 13.05
C SER A 105 -5.29 13.85 13.84
N ALA A 106 -6.56 13.50 14.09
CA ALA A 106 -7.51 14.36 14.79
C ALA A 106 -7.73 13.88 16.24
N SER A 107 -7.57 14.78 17.21
CA SER A 107 -7.92 14.53 18.61
C SER A 107 -9.45 14.55 18.76
N GLN A 108 -10.03 13.43 19.23
CA GLN A 108 -11.47 13.26 19.32
C GLN A 108 -11.84 12.19 20.36
N THR A 109 -13.14 12.09 20.68
CA THR A 109 -13.66 11.02 21.53
C THR A 109 -14.73 10.27 20.76
N VAL A 110 -14.47 9.00 20.45
CA VAL A 110 -15.40 8.10 19.75
C VAL A 110 -15.59 6.86 20.60
N ALA A 111 -16.84 6.56 20.95
CA ALA A 111 -17.18 5.31 21.64
C ALA A 111 -16.89 4.10 20.73
N SER A 112 -16.76 2.91 21.33
CA SER A 112 -16.52 1.70 20.54
C SER A 112 -17.60 1.51 19.47
N THR A 113 -17.18 1.51 18.23
CA THR A 113 -18.04 1.39 17.03
C THR A 113 -17.27 0.74 15.89
N THR A 114 -17.96 0.43 14.80
CA THR A 114 -17.29 0.03 13.56
C THR A 114 -16.62 1.27 12.93
N ILE A 115 -15.32 1.19 12.74
CA ILE A 115 -14.52 2.18 12.03
C ILE A 115 -13.94 1.51 10.78
N THR A 116 -14.06 2.18 9.65
CA THR A 116 -13.45 1.73 8.38
C THR A 116 -12.25 2.61 8.04
N GLY A 117 -11.18 1.99 7.55
CA GLY A 117 -10.00 2.66 7.00
C GLY A 117 -9.97 2.50 5.48
N ALA A 118 -9.72 3.57 4.74
CA ALA A 118 -9.60 3.55 3.28
C ALA A 118 -8.22 4.09 2.86
N GLY A 119 -7.51 3.32 2.03
CA GLY A 119 -6.21 3.72 1.45
C GLY A 119 -6.34 4.70 0.30
N ALA A 120 -7.52 4.78 -0.31
CA ALA A 120 -7.85 5.78 -1.33
C ALA A 120 -9.25 6.37 -1.10
N VAL A 121 -9.40 7.65 -1.41
CA VAL A 121 -10.65 8.39 -1.30
C VAL A 121 -10.91 9.15 -2.60
N ALA A 122 -12.12 9.02 -3.15
CA ALA A 122 -12.56 9.81 -4.29
C ALA A 122 -13.32 11.06 -3.83
N THR A 123 -13.02 12.17 -4.50
CA THR A 123 -13.73 13.46 -4.31
C THR A 123 -14.18 13.95 -5.68
N ALA A 124 -15.47 14.20 -5.84
CA ALA A 124 -16.01 14.76 -7.08
C ALA A 124 -15.42 16.17 -7.33
N TYR A 125 -15.23 16.54 -8.61
CA TYR A 125 -14.83 17.90 -8.94
C TYR A 125 -15.92 18.90 -8.55
N THR A 126 -15.50 20.05 -8.08
CA THR A 126 -16.42 21.15 -7.82
C THR A 126 -17.06 21.57 -9.15
N GLY A 127 -18.38 21.50 -9.21
CA GLY A 127 -19.13 21.88 -10.40
C GLY A 127 -19.47 20.73 -11.35
N ASN A 128 -19.23 19.47 -10.96
CA ASN A 128 -19.82 18.34 -11.69
C ASN A 128 -21.33 18.58 -11.89
N THR A 129 -21.82 18.28 -13.09
CA THR A 129 -23.23 18.26 -13.41
C THR A 129 -23.86 16.94 -13.05
N GLY A 130 -23.21 15.83 -13.37
CA GLY A 130 -23.65 14.47 -13.00
C GLY A 130 -23.52 14.22 -11.51
N ASP A 131 -24.44 13.44 -10.96
CA ASP A 131 -24.51 13.10 -9.54
C ASP A 131 -24.13 11.63 -9.25
N GLY A 132 -23.52 10.95 -10.22
CA GLY A 132 -22.98 9.61 -10.05
C GLY A 132 -21.90 9.54 -8.97
N THR A 133 -21.67 8.35 -8.42
CA THR A 133 -20.79 8.15 -7.26
C THR A 133 -19.70 7.10 -7.50
N MET A 134 -18.55 7.35 -6.91
CA MET A 134 -17.45 6.38 -6.91
C MET A 134 -17.72 5.26 -5.90
N GLY A 135 -17.65 4.02 -6.36
CA GLY A 135 -17.71 2.83 -5.50
C GLY A 135 -16.42 2.62 -4.69
N ALA A 136 -16.34 1.48 -4.00
CA ALA A 136 -15.14 1.12 -3.26
C ALA A 136 -13.91 1.05 -4.18
N ILE A 137 -12.80 1.65 -3.73
CA ILE A 137 -11.54 1.66 -4.47
C ILE A 137 -10.64 0.56 -3.92
N THR A 138 -10.12 -0.28 -4.81
CA THR A 138 -9.10 -1.28 -4.50
C THR A 138 -7.75 -0.81 -5.04
N LEU A 139 -6.70 -1.09 -4.28
CA LEU A 139 -5.31 -0.77 -4.61
C LEU A 139 -4.53 -2.07 -4.78
N GLY A 140 -3.62 -2.10 -5.72
CA GLY A 140 -2.75 -3.24 -6.01
C GLY A 140 -1.46 -2.81 -6.67
N ALA A 141 -0.70 -3.76 -7.18
CA ALA A 141 0.62 -3.52 -7.75
C ALA A 141 0.61 -2.43 -8.82
N GLY A 142 1.58 -1.52 -8.73
CA GLY A 142 1.75 -0.41 -9.67
C GLY A 142 1.04 0.89 -9.28
N VAL A 143 0.22 0.89 -8.22
CA VAL A 143 -0.37 2.13 -7.69
C VAL A 143 0.73 3.06 -7.17
N LYS A 144 0.61 4.34 -7.52
CA LYS A 144 1.44 5.43 -6.97
C LYS A 144 0.65 6.18 -5.90
N PRO A 145 1.25 6.56 -4.77
CA PRO A 145 0.62 7.50 -3.85
C PRO A 145 0.48 8.88 -4.51
N GLY A 146 -0.64 9.56 -4.23
CA GLY A 146 -0.93 10.87 -4.79
C GLY A 146 -2.34 10.99 -5.38
N ALA A 147 -2.57 12.03 -6.15
CA ALA A 147 -3.87 12.38 -6.72
C ALA A 147 -3.99 11.93 -8.17
N TYR A 148 -4.79 10.92 -8.41
CA TYR A 148 -5.23 10.52 -9.75
C TYR A 148 -6.39 11.41 -10.19
N LYS A 149 -6.50 11.66 -11.49
CA LYS A 149 -7.60 12.38 -12.10
C LYS A 149 -8.42 11.45 -12.97
N LEU A 150 -9.71 11.36 -12.69
CA LEU A 150 -10.70 10.74 -13.55
C LEU A 150 -11.52 11.84 -14.22
N THR A 151 -11.61 11.82 -15.54
CA THR A 151 -12.37 12.85 -16.30
C THR A 151 -13.27 12.17 -17.33
N ILE A 152 -14.55 12.54 -17.34
CA ILE A 152 -15.50 12.10 -18.35
C ILE A 152 -15.16 12.79 -19.68
N VAL A 153 -14.93 11.99 -20.71
CA VAL A 153 -14.53 12.47 -22.06
C VAL A 153 -15.65 12.31 -23.07
N GLU A 154 -16.41 11.22 -22.99
CA GLU A 154 -17.54 10.96 -23.87
C GLU A 154 -18.78 10.64 -23.02
N PRO A 155 -19.63 11.63 -22.71
CA PRO A 155 -20.84 11.43 -21.94
C PRO A 155 -21.94 10.74 -22.76
N GLY A 156 -22.86 10.08 -22.08
CA GLY A 156 -24.05 9.47 -22.70
C GLY A 156 -25.11 9.20 -21.64
N THR A 157 -26.34 8.95 -22.04
CA THR A 157 -27.45 8.70 -21.12
C THR A 157 -27.28 7.35 -20.43
N ASN A 158 -27.14 7.35 -19.10
CA ASN A 158 -26.85 6.24 -18.23
C ASN A 158 -25.54 5.48 -18.60
N VAL A 159 -24.67 6.10 -19.37
CA VAL A 159 -23.38 5.58 -19.81
C VAL A 159 -22.38 6.73 -19.93
N GLY A 160 -21.18 6.45 -20.33
CA GLY A 160 -20.16 7.46 -20.61
C GLY A 160 -18.79 6.84 -20.51
N ASN A 161 -17.84 7.46 -21.17
CA ASN A 161 -16.46 7.03 -21.17
C ASN A 161 -15.62 8.02 -20.38
N PHE A 162 -14.71 7.52 -19.56
CA PHE A 162 -13.76 8.32 -18.78
C PHE A 162 -12.33 7.88 -19.01
N VAL A 163 -11.42 8.79 -18.78
CA VAL A 163 -9.98 8.53 -18.73
C VAL A 163 -9.45 8.73 -17.31
N VAL A 164 -8.40 7.99 -16.96
CA VAL A 164 -7.69 8.11 -15.68
C VAL A 164 -6.25 8.47 -15.95
N GLU A 165 -5.78 9.52 -15.28
CA GLU A 165 -4.37 9.94 -15.25
C GLU A 165 -3.80 9.71 -13.86
N ASP A 166 -2.52 9.30 -13.79
CA ASP A 166 -1.79 9.11 -12.54
C ASP A 166 -1.33 10.45 -11.92
N PRO A 167 -0.74 10.45 -10.71
CA PRO A 167 -0.24 11.67 -10.06
C PRO A 167 0.82 12.43 -10.88
N ASP A 168 1.51 11.77 -11.81
CA ASP A 168 2.50 12.38 -12.72
C ASP A 168 1.85 12.93 -14.00
N GLY A 169 0.51 12.80 -14.16
CA GLY A 169 -0.23 13.21 -15.35
C GLY A 169 -0.11 12.24 -16.51
N LEU A 170 0.33 11.00 -16.26
CA LEU A 170 0.42 9.97 -17.29
C LEU A 170 -0.90 9.21 -17.41
N PHE A 171 -1.27 8.85 -18.64
CA PHE A 171 -2.46 8.03 -18.90
C PHE A 171 -2.33 6.65 -18.26
N VAL A 172 -3.31 6.27 -17.43
CA VAL A 172 -3.41 4.98 -16.75
C VAL A 172 -4.33 4.03 -17.51
N GLY A 173 -5.48 4.54 -17.96
CA GLY A 173 -6.47 3.72 -18.62
C GLY A 173 -7.75 4.50 -18.93
N GLN A 174 -8.64 3.83 -19.65
CA GLN A 174 -9.97 4.29 -20.04
C GLN A 174 -10.99 3.31 -19.51
N GLY A 175 -12.14 3.80 -19.08
CA GLY A 175 -13.23 2.97 -18.59
C GLY A 175 -14.59 3.55 -18.90
N ASP A 176 -15.64 2.78 -18.60
CA ASP A 176 -17.03 3.16 -18.82
C ASP A 176 -17.77 3.34 -17.50
N VAL A 177 -18.69 4.32 -17.46
CA VAL A 177 -19.62 4.51 -16.36
C VAL A 177 -20.45 3.23 -16.17
N ALA A 178 -20.73 2.86 -14.95
CA ALA A 178 -21.42 1.64 -14.51
C ALA A 178 -20.67 0.32 -14.81
N ALA A 179 -19.45 0.36 -15.35
CA ALA A 179 -18.61 -0.80 -15.55
C ALA A 179 -17.41 -0.82 -14.58
N ALA A 180 -16.87 -2.02 -14.32
CA ALA A 180 -15.68 -2.16 -13.49
C ALA A 180 -14.43 -1.68 -14.24
N PHE A 181 -13.70 -0.76 -13.64
CA PHE A 181 -12.38 -0.31 -14.09
C PHE A 181 -11.28 -1.08 -13.34
N SER A 182 -10.23 -1.49 -14.06
CA SER A 182 -9.04 -2.09 -13.49
C SER A 182 -7.82 -1.78 -14.36
N ALA A 183 -7.02 -0.80 -13.96
CA ALA A 183 -5.75 -0.47 -14.63
C ALA A 183 -4.81 0.25 -13.67
N GLY A 184 -3.49 0.12 -13.88
CA GLY A 184 -2.45 0.80 -13.09
C GLY A 184 -2.51 0.50 -11.59
N GLY A 185 -3.03 -0.65 -11.20
CA GLY A 185 -3.22 -1.04 -9.82
C GLY A 185 -4.47 -0.43 -9.14
N LEU A 186 -5.25 0.41 -9.84
CA LEU A 186 -6.54 0.91 -9.37
C LEU A 186 -7.69 0.04 -9.86
N GLY A 187 -8.62 -0.31 -8.96
CA GLY A 187 -9.89 -0.95 -9.29
C GLY A 187 -11.06 -0.24 -8.63
N PHE A 188 -12.11 0.07 -9.39
CA PHE A 188 -13.34 0.70 -8.89
C PHE A 188 -14.48 0.56 -9.91
N THR A 189 -15.68 0.97 -9.52
CA THR A 189 -16.81 1.21 -10.43
C THR A 189 -17.31 2.63 -10.19
N LEU A 190 -17.40 3.42 -11.26
CA LEU A 190 -18.09 4.71 -11.23
C LEU A 190 -19.56 4.45 -11.53
N ALA A 191 -20.42 4.52 -10.50
CA ALA A 191 -21.86 4.36 -10.67
C ALA A 191 -22.46 5.59 -11.35
N ASP A 192 -23.40 5.36 -12.23
CA ASP A 192 -24.26 6.43 -12.75
C ASP A 192 -25.20 6.95 -11.65
N GLY A 193 -25.67 8.18 -11.82
CA GLY A 193 -26.60 8.85 -10.92
C GLY A 193 -27.98 9.04 -11.54
N ALA A 194 -28.79 9.89 -10.93
CA ALA A 194 -30.07 10.32 -11.49
C ALA A 194 -29.87 11.38 -12.60
N THR A 195 -28.76 12.09 -12.56
CA THR A 195 -28.33 13.08 -13.54
C THR A 195 -27.06 12.57 -14.24
N ASP A 196 -27.14 12.42 -15.56
CA ASP A 196 -26.01 11.96 -16.38
C ASP A 196 -24.81 12.88 -16.24
N PHE A 197 -23.62 12.29 -16.33
CA PHE A 197 -22.37 13.06 -16.44
C PHE A 197 -22.28 13.82 -17.74
N VAL A 198 -21.59 14.95 -17.72
CA VAL A 198 -21.21 15.71 -18.92
C VAL A 198 -19.70 15.69 -19.11
N ALA A 199 -19.23 16.04 -20.31
CA ALA A 199 -17.80 16.12 -20.59
C ALA A 199 -17.11 17.13 -19.65
N GLY A 200 -16.03 16.70 -19.01
CA GLY A 200 -15.29 17.49 -18.02
C GLY A 200 -15.71 17.24 -16.56
N ASP A 201 -16.83 16.58 -16.30
CA ASP A 201 -17.12 16.03 -14.97
C ASP A 201 -16.04 15.01 -14.58
N GLY A 202 -15.80 14.85 -13.29
CA GLY A 202 -14.80 13.88 -12.87
C GLY A 202 -14.57 13.81 -11.37
N PHE A 203 -13.53 13.09 -11.00
CA PHE A 203 -13.14 12.83 -9.62
C PHE A 203 -11.64 12.93 -9.45
N THR A 204 -11.22 13.45 -8.31
CA THR A 204 -9.87 13.24 -7.79
C THR A 204 -9.88 11.99 -6.90
N ILE A 205 -9.06 10.99 -7.24
CA ILE A 205 -8.85 9.80 -6.40
C ILE A 205 -7.51 9.99 -5.70
N THR A 206 -7.54 10.27 -4.39
CA THR A 206 -6.34 10.45 -3.59
C THR A 206 -5.92 9.13 -2.96
N VAL A 207 -4.80 8.59 -3.38
CA VAL A 207 -4.15 7.40 -2.80
C VAL A 207 -3.19 7.85 -1.72
N ALA A 208 -3.40 7.37 -0.49
CA ALA A 208 -2.56 7.72 0.66
C ALA A 208 -1.18 7.05 0.55
N ALA A 209 -0.13 7.80 0.85
CA ALA A 209 1.23 7.26 0.93
C ALA A 209 1.37 6.28 2.09
N GLY A 210 2.14 5.22 1.88
CA GLY A 210 2.60 4.34 2.94
C GLY A 210 3.82 4.91 3.68
N PRO A 211 4.32 4.24 4.73
CA PRO A 211 5.46 4.69 5.51
C PRO A 211 6.80 4.61 4.75
N GLY A 212 6.85 3.99 3.57
CA GLY A 212 8.08 3.80 2.81
C GLY A 212 9.05 2.77 3.40
N SER A 213 8.64 2.06 4.44
CA SER A 213 9.42 1.02 5.12
C SER A 213 9.23 -0.35 4.47
N TYR A 214 10.07 -1.30 4.85
CA TYR A 214 10.12 -2.62 4.26
C TYR A 214 9.56 -3.71 5.19
N VAL A 215 8.95 -4.71 4.59
CA VAL A 215 8.45 -5.95 5.21
C VAL A 215 8.88 -7.13 4.34
N ALA A 216 8.63 -8.36 4.77
CA ALA A 216 8.76 -9.51 3.87
C ALA A 216 7.90 -9.28 2.62
N TYR A 217 8.48 -9.51 1.43
CA TYR A 217 7.74 -9.52 0.18
C TYR A 217 6.60 -10.55 0.23
N SER A 218 5.47 -10.21 -0.33
CA SER A 218 4.32 -11.10 -0.47
C SER A 218 3.46 -10.68 -1.65
N ASP A 219 3.31 -11.59 -2.61
CA ASP A 219 2.46 -11.42 -3.81
C ASP A 219 0.98 -11.12 -3.46
N ALA A 220 0.55 -11.50 -2.26
CA ALA A 220 -0.80 -11.23 -1.75
C ALA A 220 -0.94 -9.86 -1.04
N ALA A 221 0.11 -9.08 -0.91
CA ALA A 221 0.03 -7.75 -0.32
C ALA A 221 -0.74 -6.79 -1.26
N THR A 222 -1.25 -5.68 -0.68
CA THR A 222 -2.02 -4.65 -1.40
C THR A 222 -1.62 -3.25 -0.94
N ASN A 223 -0.33 -3.09 -0.60
CA ASN A 223 0.21 -1.83 -0.04
C ASN A 223 1.58 -1.46 -0.64
N GLY A 224 1.96 -2.11 -1.75
CA GLY A 224 3.25 -1.99 -2.41
C GLY A 224 4.23 -3.12 -2.08
N ALA A 225 4.02 -3.85 -0.99
CA ALA A 225 4.88 -4.99 -0.60
C ALA A 225 4.70 -6.23 -1.49
N GLU A 226 3.75 -6.22 -2.43
CA GLU A 226 3.56 -7.19 -3.51
C GLU A 226 4.60 -7.02 -4.65
N VAL A 227 5.45 -6.00 -4.59
CA VAL A 227 6.57 -5.80 -5.51
C VAL A 227 7.88 -6.02 -4.75
N ALA A 228 8.69 -6.98 -5.18
CA ALA A 228 9.98 -7.23 -4.57
C ALA A 228 10.96 -6.07 -4.88
N ALA A 229 11.50 -5.46 -3.82
CA ALA A 229 12.25 -4.21 -3.91
C ALA A 229 13.67 -4.29 -3.33
N ALA A 230 13.98 -5.32 -2.53
CA ALA A 230 15.29 -5.47 -1.90
C ALA A 230 15.49 -6.91 -1.36
N ILE A 231 16.73 -7.22 -0.98
CA ILE A 231 17.10 -8.45 -0.27
C ILE A 231 17.82 -8.06 1.03
N LEU A 232 17.34 -8.54 2.17
CA LEU A 232 17.89 -8.20 3.49
C LEU A 232 19.31 -8.75 3.64
N TYR A 233 20.26 -7.88 3.98
CA TYR A 233 21.67 -8.26 4.09
C TYR A 233 21.97 -9.12 5.33
N ASP A 234 21.43 -8.73 6.48
CA ASP A 234 21.62 -9.39 7.77
C ASP A 234 20.27 -9.60 8.46
N ALA A 235 20.18 -10.57 9.33
CA ALA A 235 18.96 -10.86 10.07
C ALA A 235 18.53 -9.69 10.94
N VAL A 236 17.23 -9.44 11.03
CA VAL A 236 16.62 -8.43 11.90
C VAL A 236 15.68 -9.12 12.88
N ALA A 237 15.84 -8.81 14.17
CA ALA A 237 14.97 -9.33 15.22
C ALA A 237 13.59 -8.63 15.16
N ASP A 238 12.57 -9.30 15.69
CA ASP A 238 11.25 -8.68 15.88
C ASP A 238 11.35 -7.45 16.81
N SER A 239 10.66 -6.38 16.45
CA SER A 239 10.67 -5.12 17.17
C SER A 239 9.36 -4.38 17.02
N ALA A 240 8.89 -3.75 18.10
CA ALA A 240 7.74 -2.85 18.08
C ALA A 240 8.04 -1.46 17.48
N ALA A 241 9.32 -1.17 17.14
CA ALA A 241 9.75 0.09 16.54
C ALA A 241 10.39 -0.14 15.17
N PHE A 242 10.42 0.91 14.34
CA PHE A 242 11.19 0.89 13.10
C PHE A 242 12.67 0.61 13.39
N GLN A 243 13.29 -0.23 12.55
CA GLN A 243 14.70 -0.60 12.67
C GLN A 243 15.43 -0.32 11.36
N ASP A 244 16.59 0.30 11.46
CA ASP A 244 17.47 0.45 10.30
C ASP A 244 18.18 -0.88 10.01
N ALA A 245 18.22 -1.26 8.74
CA ALA A 245 18.88 -2.45 8.25
C ALA A 245 19.57 -2.17 6.92
N VAL A 246 20.56 -2.97 6.57
CA VAL A 246 21.19 -2.93 5.25
C VAL A 246 20.50 -3.92 4.33
N ALA A 247 20.25 -3.53 3.09
CA ALA A 247 19.70 -4.41 2.07
C ALA A 247 20.41 -4.22 0.71
N ILE A 248 20.41 -5.28 -0.09
CA ILE A 248 20.74 -5.22 -1.51
C ILE A 248 19.51 -4.71 -2.25
N VAL A 249 19.65 -3.58 -2.93
CA VAL A 249 18.54 -2.91 -3.63
C VAL A 249 18.73 -2.88 -5.14
N ARG A 250 19.93 -3.18 -5.64
CA ARG A 250 20.25 -3.20 -7.08
C ARG A 250 21.61 -3.82 -7.38
N ASP A 251 21.85 -4.13 -8.68
CA ASP A 251 23.19 -4.41 -9.27
C ASP A 251 24.04 -5.42 -8.47
N ALA A 252 23.50 -6.61 -8.22
CA ALA A 252 24.21 -7.69 -7.52
C ALA A 252 23.95 -9.05 -8.18
N GLU A 253 24.86 -9.99 -7.99
CA GLU A 253 24.64 -11.41 -8.26
C GLU A 253 24.41 -12.14 -6.95
N VAL A 254 23.37 -12.96 -6.89
CA VAL A 254 22.92 -13.65 -5.67
C VAL A 254 22.70 -15.13 -5.93
N ASP A 255 22.99 -15.97 -4.91
CA ASP A 255 22.61 -17.38 -4.90
C ASP A 255 21.12 -17.52 -4.56
N GLU A 256 20.32 -17.92 -5.56
CA GLU A 256 18.88 -18.06 -5.43
C GLU A 256 18.48 -19.06 -4.34
N SER A 257 19.27 -20.11 -4.13
CA SER A 257 18.97 -21.17 -3.16
C SER A 257 19.03 -20.73 -1.71
N LEU A 258 19.70 -19.60 -1.44
CA LEU A 258 19.87 -19.00 -0.11
C LEU A 258 18.84 -17.91 0.19
N LEU A 259 17.95 -17.58 -0.75
CA LEU A 259 16.94 -16.53 -0.55
C LEU A 259 15.67 -17.10 0.08
N THR A 260 15.10 -16.32 0.98
CA THR A 260 13.83 -16.63 1.63
C THR A 260 12.71 -15.77 1.05
N GLY A 261 11.56 -16.40 0.74
CA GLY A 261 10.38 -15.69 0.24
C GLY A 261 10.48 -15.25 -1.22
N LEU A 262 11.42 -15.79 -2.01
CA LEU A 262 11.49 -15.54 -3.45
C LEU A 262 10.51 -16.47 -4.19
N ASP A 263 9.72 -15.89 -5.08
CA ASP A 263 8.90 -16.58 -6.06
C ASP A 263 9.19 -16.06 -7.48
N ALA A 264 8.44 -16.54 -8.48
CA ALA A 264 8.66 -16.15 -9.87
C ALA A 264 8.36 -14.65 -10.12
N ALA A 265 7.38 -14.07 -9.43
CA ALA A 265 7.02 -12.67 -9.56
C ALA A 265 8.09 -11.78 -8.90
N GLY A 266 8.48 -12.08 -7.66
CA GLY A 266 9.57 -11.38 -6.96
C GLY A 266 10.90 -11.47 -7.68
N LYS A 267 11.20 -12.62 -8.31
CA LYS A 267 12.38 -12.77 -9.19
C LYS A 267 12.31 -11.82 -10.39
N ALA A 268 11.15 -11.72 -11.05
CA ALA A 268 10.97 -10.81 -12.18
C ALA A 268 11.12 -9.34 -11.77
N ASP A 269 10.71 -8.97 -10.57
CA ASP A 269 10.87 -7.61 -10.06
C ASP A 269 12.33 -7.28 -9.74
N LEU A 270 13.04 -8.18 -9.04
CA LEU A 270 14.45 -7.98 -8.69
C LEU A 270 15.35 -7.95 -9.94
N LEU A 271 15.02 -8.71 -11.00
CA LEU A 271 15.71 -8.62 -12.29
C LEU A 271 15.66 -7.20 -12.90
N LYS A 272 14.55 -6.47 -12.74
CA LYS A 272 14.42 -5.08 -13.20
C LYS A 272 15.36 -4.12 -12.45
N LEU A 273 15.77 -4.49 -11.23
CA LEU A 273 16.72 -3.75 -10.41
C LEU A 273 18.18 -4.12 -10.69
N GLY A 274 18.45 -5.01 -11.66
CA GLY A 274 19.80 -5.47 -11.99
C GLY A 274 20.31 -6.56 -11.04
N VAL A 275 19.45 -7.23 -10.29
CA VAL A 275 19.84 -8.40 -9.49
C VAL A 275 19.84 -9.63 -10.39
N VAL A 276 20.95 -10.35 -10.45
CA VAL A 276 21.17 -11.56 -11.27
C VAL A 276 21.21 -12.77 -10.35
N PHE A 277 20.46 -13.80 -10.69
CA PHE A 277 20.36 -15.03 -9.90
C PHE A 277 21.32 -16.11 -10.45
N ARG A 278 21.98 -16.85 -9.57
CA ARG A 278 22.92 -17.93 -9.86
C ARG A 278 22.47 -19.24 -9.20
#